data_81dcfcb8a6a1d5a4ea9691ba7714478c
#
_entry.id   81dcfcb8a6a1d5a4ea9691ba7714478c
#
_cell.length_a   1.000
_cell.length_b   1.000
_cell.length_c   1.000
_cell.angle_alpha   90.00
_cell.angle_beta   90.00
_cell.angle_gamma   90.00
#
_symmetry.space_group_name_H-M   'P 1'
#
loop_
_entity.id
_entity.type
_entity.pdbx_description
1 polymer ?
#
loop_
_entity_poly.entity_id
_entity_poly.type
_entity_poly.pdbx_seq_one_letter_code
_entity_poly.pdbx_strand_id
1 'polypeptide(L)'
;MSNKYDLQTFQGLILTLQDYWMRHGCMVAQPFDLEVGAGTSHPMTFLRSLGPEPISCAYVQPSRRPTDGRYGENPNRLQHYYQFQVILKPSPDNIQELYLGSLKELGFDPTENDIRFVEDNWENPTLGAWGLGWEIWLNGMEVSQFTYFQQVGGLECFPVTGELTFRDSSDNKLMDKDETKKDDNKKLFLGKGENND
;
A
#
# COMPACT_ATOMS: atom_id res chain seq x y z
N MET A 1 -3.83 -10.47 22.87
CA MET A 1 -4.52 -9.19 23.08
C MET A 1 -5.61 -9.09 22.04
N SER A 2 -6.84 -8.74 22.38
CA SER A 2 -7.89 -8.54 21.37
C SER A 2 -7.51 -7.32 20.53
N ASN A 3 -7.54 -7.45 19.22
CA ASN A 3 -7.31 -6.34 18.32
C ASN A 3 -8.36 -5.25 18.58
N LYS A 4 -7.95 -4.00 18.60
CA LYS A 4 -8.82 -2.84 18.82
C LYS A 4 -9.87 -2.70 17.71
N TYR A 5 -9.53 -3.15 16.49
CA TYR A 5 -10.36 -3.07 15.31
C TYR A 5 -10.62 -4.47 14.74
N ASP A 6 -11.75 -4.62 14.04
CA ASP A 6 -12.11 -5.87 13.38
C ASP A 6 -11.28 -6.04 12.09
N LEU A 7 -10.29 -6.92 12.14
CA LEU A 7 -9.41 -7.21 11.01
C LEU A 7 -10.08 -8.01 9.87
N GLN A 8 -11.33 -8.40 10.03
CA GLN A 8 -12.09 -9.04 8.95
C GLN A 8 -12.78 -8.01 8.04
N THR A 9 -12.66 -6.72 8.38
CA THR A 9 -13.24 -5.62 7.61
C THR A 9 -12.15 -4.76 6.99
N PHE A 10 -12.42 -4.23 5.79
CA PHE A 10 -11.54 -3.25 5.12
C PHE A 10 -11.26 -2.04 6.02
N GLN A 11 -12.29 -1.51 6.66
CA GLN A 11 -12.14 -0.38 7.57
C GLN A 11 -11.25 -0.72 8.77
N GLY A 12 -11.40 -1.91 9.34
CA GLY A 12 -10.57 -2.34 10.47
C GLY A 12 -9.09 -2.49 10.09
N LEU A 13 -8.79 -2.98 8.89
CA LEU A 13 -7.42 -3.03 8.38
C LEU A 13 -6.81 -1.63 8.24
N ILE A 14 -7.53 -0.69 7.61
CA ILE A 14 -7.08 0.69 7.47
C ILE A 14 -6.82 1.33 8.84
N LEU A 15 -7.77 1.22 9.76
CA LEU A 15 -7.64 1.81 11.08
C LEU A 15 -6.47 1.20 11.88
N THR A 16 -6.23 -0.09 11.73
CA THR A 16 -5.08 -0.77 12.35
C THR A 16 -3.77 -0.23 11.80
N LEU A 17 -3.63 -0.11 10.48
CA LEU A 17 -2.44 0.46 9.86
C LEU A 17 -2.24 1.93 10.24
N GLN A 18 -3.30 2.74 10.24
CA GLN A 18 -3.23 4.14 10.66
C GLN A 18 -2.75 4.26 12.10
N ASP A 19 -3.32 3.48 13.02
CA ASP A 19 -2.95 3.47 14.44
C ASP A 19 -1.49 3.02 14.63
N TYR A 20 -1.07 1.99 13.90
CA TYR A 20 0.30 1.49 13.94
C TYR A 20 1.30 2.56 13.49
N TRP A 21 1.13 3.12 12.30
CA TRP A 21 2.06 4.09 11.73
C TRP A 21 2.04 5.43 12.48
N MET A 22 0.89 5.84 13.03
CA MET A 22 0.79 7.00 13.91
C MET A 22 1.63 6.80 15.18
N ARG A 23 1.59 5.63 15.80
CA ARG A 23 2.43 5.29 16.97
C ARG A 23 3.94 5.30 16.64
N HIS A 24 4.29 5.10 15.37
CA HIS A 24 5.67 5.15 14.87
C HIS A 24 6.03 6.51 14.26
N GLY A 25 5.28 7.56 14.59
CA GLY A 25 5.61 8.95 14.26
C GLY A 25 5.13 9.43 12.90
N CYS A 26 4.32 8.66 12.18
CA CYS A 26 3.72 9.12 10.94
C CYS A 26 2.53 10.05 11.20
N MET A 27 2.48 11.13 10.46
CA MET A 27 1.27 11.92 10.28
C MET A 27 0.28 11.12 9.44
N VAL A 28 -0.93 10.89 9.95
CA VAL A 28 -2.01 10.30 9.15
C VAL A 28 -2.65 11.42 8.33
N ALA A 29 -2.39 11.41 7.02
CA ALA A 29 -2.93 12.40 6.11
C ALA A 29 -4.31 11.99 5.57
N GLN A 30 -5.09 13.02 5.22
CA GLN A 30 -6.35 12.86 4.49
C GLN A 30 -6.14 13.41 3.08
N PRO A 31 -5.69 12.58 2.13
CA PRO A 31 -5.42 13.04 0.78
C PRO A 31 -6.74 13.34 0.06
N PHE A 32 -6.70 14.31 -0.82
CA PHE A 32 -7.80 14.51 -1.76
C PHE A 32 -7.75 13.47 -2.88
N ASP A 33 -8.91 13.14 -3.42
CA ASP A 33 -9.03 12.16 -4.49
C ASP A 33 -8.44 12.70 -5.79
N LEU A 34 -7.52 11.94 -6.37
CA LEU A 34 -6.88 12.22 -7.66
C LEU A 34 -7.03 11.02 -8.59
N GLU A 35 -7.11 11.29 -9.89
CA GLU A 35 -7.05 10.26 -10.93
C GLU A 35 -5.64 9.74 -11.13
N VAL A 36 -5.16 8.95 -10.17
CA VAL A 36 -3.82 8.36 -10.18
C VAL A 36 -3.88 6.84 -10.20
N GLY A 37 -2.92 6.21 -10.87
CA GLY A 37 -2.79 4.76 -10.94
C GLY A 37 -2.04 4.14 -9.76
N ALA A 38 -1.44 4.97 -8.91
CA ALA A 38 -0.73 4.53 -7.70
C ALA A 38 -0.58 5.66 -6.69
N GLY A 39 -0.44 5.32 -5.42
CA GLY A 39 -0.18 6.28 -4.34
C GLY A 39 1.10 7.09 -4.55
N THR A 40 2.10 6.54 -5.19
CA THR A 40 3.34 7.22 -5.58
C THR A 40 3.10 8.48 -6.40
N SER A 41 2.07 8.50 -7.23
CA SER A 41 1.74 9.66 -8.08
C SER A 41 1.02 10.78 -7.32
N HIS A 42 0.60 10.55 -6.08
CA HIS A 42 0.00 11.59 -5.24
C HIS A 42 1.07 12.58 -4.78
N PRO A 43 0.79 13.91 -4.75
CA PRO A 43 1.74 14.93 -4.29
C PRO A 43 2.35 14.68 -2.92
N MET A 44 1.63 14.02 -2.02
CA MET A 44 2.13 13.63 -0.68
C MET A 44 3.33 12.66 -0.76
N THR A 45 3.45 11.86 -1.81
CA THR A 45 4.63 11.02 -2.08
C THR A 45 5.56 11.72 -3.07
N PHE A 46 5.07 12.00 -4.29
CA PHE A 46 5.88 12.51 -5.38
C PHE A 46 6.64 13.80 -5.02
N LEU A 47 5.94 14.84 -4.59
CA LEU A 47 6.58 16.12 -4.28
C LEU A 47 7.35 16.07 -2.95
N ARG A 48 6.87 15.31 -1.98
CA ARG A 48 7.52 15.23 -0.66
C ARG A 48 8.75 14.35 -0.63
N SER A 49 8.96 13.50 -1.65
CA SER A 49 10.22 12.78 -1.83
C SER A 49 11.37 13.71 -2.22
N LEU A 50 11.06 14.89 -2.78
CA LEU A 50 12.04 15.89 -3.16
C LEU A 50 12.41 16.83 -1.99
N GLY A 51 13.59 17.43 -2.10
CA GLY A 51 14.09 18.38 -1.10
C GLY A 51 14.59 17.75 0.20
N PRO A 52 15.20 18.53 1.07
CA PRO A 52 15.85 18.05 2.29
C PRO A 52 14.89 17.86 3.46
N GLU A 53 13.67 18.39 3.39
CA GLU A 53 12.74 18.42 4.53
C GLU A 53 12.31 16.99 4.89
N PRO A 54 12.40 16.61 6.17
CA PRO A 54 11.94 15.30 6.62
C PRO A 54 10.43 15.21 6.54
N ILE A 55 9.94 14.00 6.26
CA ILE A 55 8.51 13.66 6.33
C ILE A 55 8.32 12.22 6.77
N SER A 56 7.33 12.00 7.64
CA SER A 56 6.79 10.70 7.98
C SER A 56 5.28 10.79 7.87
N CYS A 57 4.71 10.09 6.89
CA CYS A 57 3.30 10.23 6.56
C CYS A 57 2.72 8.89 6.13
N ALA A 58 1.46 8.65 6.51
CA ALA A 58 0.67 7.52 6.07
C ALA A 58 -0.71 7.98 5.60
N TYR A 59 -1.21 7.41 4.51
CA TYR A 59 -2.52 7.76 3.96
C TYR A 59 -3.09 6.67 3.05
N VAL A 60 -4.40 6.72 2.83
CA VAL A 60 -5.10 5.83 1.89
C VAL A 60 -5.28 6.55 0.57
N GLN A 61 -4.80 5.96 -0.52
CA GLN A 61 -4.96 6.51 -1.86
C GLN A 61 -5.87 5.63 -2.72
N PRO A 62 -7.04 6.13 -3.13
CA PRO A 62 -7.81 5.51 -4.20
C PRO A 62 -6.99 5.51 -5.49
N SER A 63 -6.79 4.34 -6.08
CA SER A 63 -5.98 4.16 -7.29
C SER A 63 -6.84 3.60 -8.42
N ARG A 64 -6.66 4.13 -9.62
CA ARG A 64 -7.46 3.79 -10.79
C ARG A 64 -6.57 3.26 -11.91
N ARG A 65 -6.90 2.05 -12.38
CA ARG A 65 -6.23 1.39 -13.52
C ARG A 65 -7.28 0.86 -14.49
N PRO A 66 -7.87 1.73 -15.32
CA PRO A 66 -8.99 1.36 -16.20
C PRO A 66 -8.70 0.19 -17.13
N THR A 67 -7.43 0.04 -17.53
CA THR A 67 -6.99 -1.05 -18.41
C THR A 67 -7.07 -2.43 -17.75
N ASP A 68 -7.01 -2.52 -16.43
CA ASP A 68 -7.02 -3.79 -15.72
C ASP A 68 -8.40 -4.49 -15.78
N GLY A 69 -9.47 -3.73 -15.95
CA GLY A 69 -10.82 -4.29 -16.10
C GLY A 69 -11.31 -4.44 -17.54
N ARG A 70 -10.46 -4.11 -18.53
CA ARG A 70 -10.88 -3.93 -19.93
C ARG A 70 -11.52 -5.16 -20.58
N TYR A 71 -11.11 -6.37 -20.19
CA TYR A 71 -11.61 -7.60 -20.81
C TYR A 71 -12.24 -8.58 -19.80
N GLY A 72 -12.19 -8.27 -18.51
CA GLY A 72 -12.66 -9.18 -17.47
C GLY A 72 -11.94 -10.54 -17.42
N GLU A 73 -10.78 -10.64 -18.06
CA GLU A 73 -10.03 -11.88 -18.21
C GLU A 73 -9.34 -12.32 -16.91
N ASN A 74 -9.01 -11.35 -16.05
CA ASN A 74 -8.41 -11.63 -14.76
C ASN A 74 -9.36 -11.17 -13.65
N PRO A 75 -10.06 -12.09 -12.95
CA PRO A 75 -11.02 -11.74 -11.90
C PRO A 75 -10.37 -11.03 -10.71
N ASN A 76 -9.06 -11.09 -10.64
CA ASN A 76 -8.26 -10.59 -9.54
C ASN A 76 -7.73 -9.18 -9.79
N ARG A 77 -7.97 -8.59 -10.95
CA ARG A 77 -7.60 -7.20 -11.27
C ARG A 77 -8.80 -6.30 -11.27
N LEU A 78 -8.75 -5.26 -10.40
CA LEU A 78 -9.80 -4.25 -10.29
C LEU A 78 -9.37 -2.95 -10.97
N GLN A 79 -10.33 -2.30 -11.62
CA GLN A 79 -10.12 -0.97 -12.22
C GLN A 79 -9.90 0.11 -11.16
N HIS A 80 -10.43 -0.09 -9.97
CA HIS A 80 -10.34 0.80 -8.84
C HIS A 80 -10.05 -0.01 -7.58
N TYR A 81 -9.02 0.38 -6.84
CA TYR A 81 -8.61 -0.25 -5.60
C TYR A 81 -7.95 0.78 -4.68
N TYR A 82 -7.74 0.41 -3.43
CA TYR A 82 -7.11 1.29 -2.46
C TYR A 82 -5.67 0.83 -2.19
N GLN A 83 -4.79 1.80 -2.05
CA GLN A 83 -3.43 1.58 -1.55
C GLN A 83 -3.27 2.30 -0.23
N PHE A 84 -2.75 1.61 0.78
CA PHE A 84 -2.28 2.26 1.99
C PHE A 84 -0.81 2.60 1.79
N GLN A 85 -0.53 3.89 1.77
CA GLN A 85 0.77 4.45 1.44
C GLN A 85 1.47 4.95 2.68
N VAL A 86 2.75 4.62 2.84
CA VAL A 86 3.61 5.15 3.89
C VAL A 86 4.88 5.69 3.27
N ILE A 87 5.27 6.89 3.66
CA ILE A 87 6.52 7.52 3.28
C ILE A 87 7.30 7.98 4.50
N LEU A 88 8.59 7.64 4.51
CA LEU A 88 9.53 7.96 5.57
C LEU A 88 10.77 8.60 4.95
N LYS A 89 11.00 9.87 5.22
CA LYS A 89 12.19 10.62 4.77
C LYS A 89 12.82 11.37 5.94
N PRO A 90 14.10 11.13 6.25
CA PRO A 90 14.92 10.07 5.65
C PRO A 90 14.38 8.67 5.93
N SER A 91 14.69 7.72 5.05
CA SER A 91 14.36 6.31 5.28
C SER A 91 15.09 5.82 6.54
N PRO A 92 14.39 5.31 7.57
CA PRO A 92 15.05 4.77 8.76
C PRO A 92 15.72 3.43 8.45
N ASP A 93 16.81 3.13 9.15
CA ASP A 93 17.57 1.88 8.96
C ASP A 93 16.74 0.62 9.24
N ASN A 94 15.77 0.72 10.17
CA ASN A 94 14.90 -0.39 10.59
C ASN A 94 13.54 -0.43 9.87
N ILE A 95 13.41 0.18 8.70
CA ILE A 95 12.13 0.28 8.00
C ILE A 95 11.51 -1.09 7.67
N GLN A 96 12.33 -2.11 7.39
CA GLN A 96 11.85 -3.49 7.17
C GLN A 96 11.24 -4.10 8.44
N GLU A 97 11.85 -3.84 9.60
CA GLU A 97 11.30 -4.28 10.89
C GLU A 97 9.98 -3.59 11.21
N LEU A 98 9.89 -2.29 10.93
CA LEU A 98 8.66 -1.52 11.05
C LEU A 98 7.56 -2.09 10.13
N TYR A 99 7.90 -2.43 8.90
CA TYR A 99 6.97 -3.06 7.99
C TYR A 99 6.46 -4.42 8.51
N LEU A 100 7.36 -5.30 8.92
CA LEU A 100 7.00 -6.61 9.51
C LEU A 100 6.15 -6.46 10.77
N GLY A 101 6.44 -5.45 11.58
CA GLY A 101 5.61 -5.09 12.73
C GLY A 101 4.18 -4.71 12.33
N SER A 102 4.01 -3.99 11.23
CA SER A 102 2.68 -3.64 10.71
C SER A 102 1.89 -4.86 10.23
N LEU A 103 2.55 -5.83 9.58
CA LEU A 103 1.93 -7.10 9.21
C LEU A 103 1.49 -7.91 10.43
N LYS A 104 2.30 -7.91 11.48
CA LYS A 104 1.95 -8.58 12.73
C LYS A 104 0.72 -7.97 13.40
N GLU A 105 0.58 -6.64 13.39
CA GLU A 105 -0.64 -5.96 13.86
C GLU A 105 -1.87 -6.34 13.02
N LEU A 106 -1.70 -6.61 11.74
CA LEU A 106 -2.74 -7.15 10.86
C LEU A 106 -3.01 -8.65 11.09
N GLY A 107 -2.27 -9.28 12.02
CA GLY A 107 -2.42 -10.69 12.39
C GLY A 107 -1.65 -11.65 11.50
N PHE A 108 -0.65 -11.18 10.76
CA PHE A 108 0.29 -12.04 10.02
C PHE A 108 1.61 -12.14 10.78
N ASP A 109 1.73 -13.17 11.62
CA ASP A 109 2.98 -13.42 12.34
C ASP A 109 4.02 -13.98 11.36
N PRO A 110 5.23 -13.37 11.26
CA PRO A 110 6.30 -13.87 10.40
C PRO A 110 6.77 -15.29 10.73
N THR A 111 6.49 -15.78 11.93
CA THR A 111 6.83 -17.15 12.31
C THR A 111 5.85 -18.20 11.79
N GLU A 112 4.66 -17.77 11.41
CA GLU A 112 3.56 -18.64 10.93
C GLU A 112 3.27 -18.46 9.42
N ASN A 113 3.82 -17.40 8.82
CA ASN A 113 3.56 -17.03 7.44
C ASN A 113 4.86 -16.95 6.62
N ASP A 114 4.81 -17.40 5.37
CA ASP A 114 5.91 -17.25 4.42
C ASP A 114 5.93 -15.80 3.89
N ILE A 115 6.86 -15.00 4.41
CA ILE A 115 7.06 -13.61 3.99
C ILE A 115 8.40 -13.51 3.27
N ARG A 116 8.36 -13.08 2.01
CA ARG A 116 9.55 -12.95 1.17
C ARG A 116 9.71 -11.53 0.68
N PHE A 117 10.94 -11.04 0.75
CA PHE A 117 11.36 -9.81 0.10
C PHE A 117 12.05 -10.21 -1.20
N VAL A 118 11.41 -9.95 -2.32
CA VAL A 118 11.91 -10.25 -3.65
C VAL A 118 12.42 -8.95 -4.26
N GLU A 119 13.68 -8.93 -4.69
CA GLU A 119 14.27 -7.72 -5.27
C GLU A 119 13.47 -7.28 -6.51
N ASP A 120 13.05 -6.03 -6.50
CA ASP A 120 12.37 -5.36 -7.59
C ASP A 120 12.77 -3.89 -7.68
N ASN A 121 13.53 -3.55 -8.72
CA ASN A 121 13.93 -2.18 -8.98
C ASN A 121 12.81 -1.47 -9.73
N TRP A 122 12.10 -0.63 -8.99
CA TRP A 122 10.95 0.09 -9.51
C TRP A 122 11.35 1.30 -10.35
N GLU A 123 10.67 1.50 -11.47
CA GLU A 123 10.77 2.71 -12.25
C GLU A 123 9.42 3.17 -12.81
N ASN A 124 9.30 4.48 -12.97
CA ASN A 124 8.16 5.12 -13.62
C ASN A 124 8.63 6.24 -14.55
N PRO A 125 8.76 5.97 -15.85
CA PRO A 125 9.25 6.95 -16.82
C PRO A 125 8.38 8.22 -16.88
N THR A 126 7.05 8.10 -16.68
CA THR A 126 6.14 9.24 -16.69
C THR A 126 6.43 10.21 -15.55
N LEU A 127 6.81 9.69 -14.39
CA LEU A 127 7.21 10.50 -13.24
C LEU A 127 8.69 10.87 -13.26
N GLY A 128 9.47 10.40 -14.22
CA GLY A 128 10.93 10.54 -14.21
C GLY A 128 11.53 10.01 -12.90
N ALA A 129 10.97 8.88 -12.41
CA ALA A 129 11.28 8.35 -11.09
C ALA A 129 11.78 6.92 -11.19
N TRP A 130 12.71 6.56 -10.28
CA TRP A 130 13.14 5.20 -10.07
C TRP A 130 13.66 5.01 -8.64
N GLY A 131 13.67 3.76 -8.20
CA GLY A 131 14.16 3.39 -6.88
C GLY A 131 14.57 1.93 -6.80
N LEU A 132 15.40 1.62 -5.83
CA LEU A 132 15.74 0.26 -5.44
C LEU A 132 14.64 -0.27 -4.53
N GLY A 133 14.32 -1.56 -4.58
CA GLY A 133 13.27 -2.04 -3.71
C GLY A 133 12.98 -3.52 -3.76
N TRP A 134 11.83 -3.83 -3.23
CA TRP A 134 11.35 -5.18 -3.02
C TRP A 134 9.86 -5.27 -3.30
N GLU A 135 9.45 -6.36 -3.93
CA GLU A 135 8.10 -6.87 -3.79
C GLU A 135 8.03 -7.70 -2.51
N ILE A 136 7.00 -7.48 -1.70
CA ILE A 136 6.78 -8.31 -0.52
C ILE A 136 5.69 -9.32 -0.83
N TRP A 137 6.08 -10.59 -0.74
CA TRP A 137 5.20 -11.72 -0.99
C TRP A 137 4.81 -12.37 0.34
N LEU A 138 3.52 -12.50 0.56
CA LEU A 138 2.93 -13.16 1.71
C LEU A 138 2.22 -14.43 1.24
N ASN A 139 2.69 -15.60 1.68
CA ASN A 139 2.11 -16.90 1.33
C ASN A 139 1.94 -17.10 -0.19
N GLY A 140 2.93 -16.62 -0.97
CA GLY A 140 2.95 -16.78 -2.42
C GLY A 140 2.22 -15.68 -3.21
N MET A 141 1.75 -14.61 -2.56
CA MET A 141 1.09 -13.48 -3.21
C MET A 141 1.80 -12.16 -2.88
N GLU A 142 1.99 -11.31 -3.88
CA GLU A 142 2.49 -9.96 -3.68
C GLU A 142 1.43 -9.13 -2.92
N VAL A 143 1.82 -8.59 -1.76
CA VAL A 143 0.94 -7.80 -0.90
C VAL A 143 1.38 -6.36 -0.76
N SER A 144 2.65 -6.06 -1.02
CA SER A 144 3.20 -4.71 -0.89
C SER A 144 4.36 -4.48 -1.83
N GLN A 145 4.54 -3.22 -2.20
CA GLN A 145 5.73 -2.70 -2.85
C GLN A 145 6.52 -1.87 -1.84
N PHE A 146 7.82 -2.05 -1.83
CA PHE A 146 8.74 -1.32 -0.97
C PHE A 146 9.79 -0.65 -1.86
N THR A 147 9.93 0.67 -1.79
CA THR A 147 10.82 1.42 -2.68
C THR A 147 11.67 2.43 -1.92
N TYR A 148 12.96 2.44 -2.20
CA TYR A 148 13.89 3.50 -1.81
C TYR A 148 14.09 4.42 -3.00
N PHE A 149 13.47 5.59 -3.01
CA PHE A 149 13.57 6.52 -4.13
C PHE A 149 14.99 7.05 -4.30
N GLN A 150 15.52 6.86 -5.50
CA GLN A 150 16.79 7.43 -5.93
C GLN A 150 16.58 8.71 -6.72
N GLN A 151 15.52 8.77 -7.52
CA GLN A 151 15.17 9.90 -8.35
C GLN A 151 13.66 10.07 -8.46
N VAL A 152 13.19 11.30 -8.49
CA VAL A 152 11.80 11.67 -8.73
C VAL A 152 11.78 12.96 -9.55
N GLY A 153 10.98 13.00 -10.63
CA GLY A 153 10.91 14.16 -11.51
C GLY A 153 12.23 14.52 -12.19
N GLY A 154 13.12 13.53 -12.39
CA GLY A 154 14.46 13.76 -12.92
C GLY A 154 15.46 14.34 -11.91
N LEU A 155 15.03 14.54 -10.65
CA LEU A 155 15.86 15.10 -9.57
C LEU A 155 16.24 13.98 -8.58
N GLU A 156 17.49 14.00 -8.13
CA GLU A 156 17.99 13.08 -7.12
C GLU A 156 17.25 13.25 -5.78
N CYS A 157 16.87 12.15 -5.15
CA CYS A 157 16.24 12.14 -3.83
C CYS A 157 17.28 12.03 -2.74
N PHE A 158 17.57 13.14 -2.08
CA PHE A 158 18.49 13.18 -0.95
C PHE A 158 17.93 14.09 0.16
N PRO A 159 17.74 13.56 1.39
CA PRO A 159 17.94 12.15 1.78
C PRO A 159 16.94 11.18 1.11
N VAL A 160 17.32 9.90 1.04
CA VAL A 160 16.50 8.85 0.43
C VAL A 160 15.16 8.72 1.16
N THR A 161 14.09 8.63 0.40
CA THR A 161 12.74 8.38 0.92
C THR A 161 12.42 6.89 0.78
N GLY A 162 12.04 6.24 1.88
CA GLY A 162 11.44 4.91 1.87
C GLY A 162 9.92 5.02 1.66
N GLU A 163 9.41 4.30 0.69
CA GLU A 163 7.98 4.16 0.40
C GLU A 163 7.54 2.73 0.66
N LEU A 164 6.41 2.57 1.35
CA LEU A 164 5.71 1.31 1.53
C LEU A 164 4.32 1.46 0.94
N THR A 165 3.97 0.60 -0.01
CA THR A 165 2.66 0.59 -0.63
C THR A 165 1.99 -0.74 -0.35
N PHE A 166 1.03 -0.75 0.59
CA PHE A 166 0.18 -1.91 0.83
C PHE A 166 -0.95 -1.90 -0.21
N ARG A 167 -1.15 -3.02 -0.86
CA ARG A 167 -2.19 -3.17 -1.89
C ARG A 167 -3.42 -3.81 -1.28
N ASP A 168 -4.56 -3.20 -1.52
CA ASP A 168 -5.87 -3.81 -1.33
C ASP A 168 -6.39 -4.21 -2.70
N SER A 169 -6.26 -5.46 -3.02
CA SER A 169 -6.91 -6.04 -4.19
C SER A 169 -7.69 -7.27 -3.75
N SER A 170 -8.69 -7.65 -4.52
CA SER A 170 -9.42 -8.90 -4.31
C SER A 170 -8.49 -10.13 -4.34
N ASP A 171 -7.24 -9.94 -4.81
CA ASP A 171 -6.17 -10.92 -4.79
C ASP A 171 -5.45 -11.03 -3.46
N ASN A 172 -5.54 -10.00 -2.65
CA ASN A 172 -4.82 -9.96 -1.40
C ASN A 172 -5.60 -10.69 -0.32
N LYS A 173 -5.19 -11.90 -0.03
CA LYS A 173 -5.55 -12.65 1.18
C LYS A 173 -5.24 -11.94 2.50
N LEU A 174 -4.77 -10.68 2.48
CA LEU A 174 -4.83 -9.81 3.64
C LEU A 174 -6.26 -9.67 4.15
N MET A 175 -7.24 -9.79 3.24
CA MET A 175 -8.66 -9.70 3.54
C MET A 175 -9.36 -11.07 3.66
N ASP A 176 -8.79 -12.14 3.09
CA ASP A 176 -9.41 -13.48 3.08
C ASP A 176 -8.73 -14.41 4.08
N LYS A 177 -8.96 -14.17 5.36
CA LYS A 177 -8.57 -15.15 6.40
C LYS A 177 -9.53 -16.35 6.48
N ASP A 178 -10.66 -16.31 5.81
CA ASP A 178 -11.66 -17.39 5.89
C ASP A 178 -12.47 -17.48 4.59
N GLU A 179 -12.16 -18.47 3.75
CA GLU A 179 -12.96 -18.78 2.54
C GLU A 179 -14.40 -19.19 2.86
N THR A 180 -14.77 -19.35 4.12
CA THR A 180 -16.06 -19.88 4.56
C THR A 180 -17.08 -18.84 4.99
N LYS A 181 -16.70 -17.57 5.17
CA LYS A 181 -17.63 -16.53 5.54
C LYS A 181 -17.75 -15.47 4.44
N LYS A 182 -18.73 -15.67 3.56
CA LYS A 182 -19.24 -14.62 2.67
C LYS A 182 -19.90 -13.53 3.53
N ASP A 183 -19.17 -12.49 3.83
CA ASP A 183 -19.75 -11.33 4.51
C ASP A 183 -20.33 -10.38 3.46
N ASP A 184 -21.67 -10.19 3.51
CA ASP A 184 -22.38 -9.30 2.58
C ASP A 184 -21.95 -7.85 2.69
N ASN A 185 -21.26 -7.46 3.76
CA ASN A 185 -20.69 -6.11 3.93
C ASN A 185 -19.46 -5.84 3.07
N LYS A 186 -18.72 -6.86 2.59
CA LYS A 186 -17.64 -6.68 1.61
C LYS A 186 -18.14 -6.06 0.29
N LYS A 187 -19.40 -6.28 -0.06
CA LYS A 187 -20.01 -5.76 -1.30
C LYS A 187 -20.25 -4.26 -1.29
N LEU A 188 -20.32 -3.63 -0.11
CA LEU A 188 -20.67 -2.21 0.00
C LEU A 188 -19.48 -1.29 -0.30
N PHE A 189 -18.25 -1.76 -0.09
CA PHE A 189 -17.03 -0.96 -0.29
C PHE A 189 -16.25 -1.33 -1.56
N LEU A 190 -16.44 -2.56 -2.05
CA LEU A 190 -15.96 -2.96 -3.37
C LEU A 190 -16.99 -2.43 -4.38
N GLY A 191 -16.85 -1.19 -4.81
CA GLY A 191 -17.76 -0.57 -5.78
C GLY A 191 -18.05 -1.52 -6.93
N LYS A 192 -19.16 -2.26 -6.84
CA LYS A 192 -19.74 -2.90 -8.00
C LYS A 192 -20.11 -1.76 -8.95
N GLY A 193 -19.32 -1.59 -9.99
CA GLY A 193 -19.83 -0.95 -11.18
C GLY A 193 -21.04 -1.75 -11.62
N GLU A 194 -22.23 -1.30 -11.27
CA GLU A 194 -23.44 -1.75 -11.94
C GLU A 194 -23.30 -1.32 -13.40
N ASN A 195 -23.02 -2.30 -14.25
CA ASN A 195 -23.30 -2.16 -15.68
C ASN A 195 -24.81 -2.05 -15.79
N ASN A 196 -25.32 -0.86 -15.88
CA ASN A 196 -26.64 -0.62 -16.46
C ASN A 196 -26.43 -0.46 -17.97
N ASP A 197 -27.10 -1.36 -18.69
CA ASP A 197 -27.29 -1.37 -20.15
C ASP A 197 -27.76 -0.03 -20.70
#